data_3c8bc226c0a56a6c31450ea83966d15a
#
_entry.id   3c8bc226c0a56a6c31450ea83966d15a
#
_cell.length_a   1.000
_cell.length_b   1.000
_cell.length_c   1.000
_cell.angle_alpha   90.00
_cell.angle_beta   90.00
_cell.angle_gamma   90.00
#
_symmetry.space_group_name_H-M   'P 1'
#
loop_
_entity.id
_entity.type
_entity.pdbx_description
1 polymer ?
#
loop_
_entity_poly.entity_id
_entity_poly.type
_entity_poly.pdbx_seq_one_letter_code
_entity_poly.pdbx_strand_id
1 'polypeptide(L)'
;LIDQLNAATAPDTYAYVDVDAATGQVNALGMDAIRVGLLYKPANITPVGRTAVLNTPAFVTGGDGEARNRPALAQAFEEHATGERFVVSVNHLKSKGSACSAPDTGDGQGNCAVVRTNAANLLAQWLASDPTGTGDPDVLIIGDLNSYALEDPIVALGRAGYVNFIEAFRFMGGGYSYIFDGQWVILTMPWATPR
;
A
#
# COMPACT_ATOMS: atom_id res chain seq x y z
N LEU A 1 -5.55 12.34 -15.53
CA LEU A 1 -4.12 12.21 -15.17
C LEU A 1 -3.35 11.43 -16.24
N ILE A 2 -3.78 10.21 -16.62
CA ILE A 2 -3.09 9.38 -17.65
C ILE A 2 -2.99 10.13 -18.97
N ASP A 3 -4.08 10.69 -19.44
CA ASP A 3 -4.10 11.45 -20.71
C ASP A 3 -3.10 12.61 -20.69
N GLN A 4 -3.01 13.32 -19.56
CA GLN A 4 -2.06 14.41 -19.36
C GLN A 4 -0.61 13.94 -19.33
N LEU A 5 -0.34 12.81 -18.65
CA LEU A 5 0.98 12.21 -18.62
C LEU A 5 1.43 11.76 -20.01
N ASN A 6 0.54 11.10 -20.75
CA ASN A 6 0.80 10.65 -22.11
C ASN A 6 0.96 11.83 -23.08
N ALA A 7 0.15 12.89 -22.93
CA ALA A 7 0.32 14.09 -23.72
C ALA A 7 1.65 14.83 -23.45
N ALA A 8 2.15 14.75 -22.20
CA ALA A 8 3.42 15.38 -21.82
C ALA A 8 4.66 14.54 -22.17
N THR A 9 4.47 13.27 -22.52
CA THR A 9 5.56 12.32 -22.86
C THR A 9 5.41 11.80 -24.29
N ALA A 10 4.71 10.70 -24.48
CA ALA A 10 4.31 10.15 -25.76
C ALA A 10 3.05 9.30 -25.54
N PRO A 11 2.23 9.07 -26.58
CA PRO A 11 1.07 8.18 -26.49
C PRO A 11 1.45 6.84 -25.89
N ASP A 12 0.58 6.31 -25.01
CA ASP A 12 0.70 4.99 -24.39
C ASP A 12 1.96 4.77 -23.52
N THR A 13 2.67 5.85 -23.15
CA THR A 13 3.81 5.74 -22.22
C THR A 13 3.38 5.23 -20.86
N TYR A 14 2.18 5.63 -20.40
CA TYR A 14 1.64 5.24 -19.11
C TYR A 14 0.24 4.63 -19.27
N ALA A 15 -0.03 3.62 -18.46
CA ALA A 15 -1.35 3.05 -18.25
C ALA A 15 -1.67 3.00 -16.75
N TYR A 16 -2.89 2.66 -16.40
CA TYR A 16 -3.30 2.42 -15.01
C TYR A 16 -4.07 1.11 -14.91
N VAL A 17 -4.14 0.57 -13.70
CA VAL A 17 -4.98 -0.58 -13.41
C VAL A 17 -6.41 -0.10 -13.23
N ASP A 18 -7.29 -0.37 -14.20
CA ASP A 18 -8.71 -0.10 -14.07
C ASP A 18 -9.35 -1.18 -13.18
N VAL A 19 -9.45 -0.86 -11.89
CA VAL A 19 -9.84 -1.82 -10.87
C VAL A 19 -11.30 -2.24 -11.02
N ASP A 20 -12.18 -1.31 -11.37
CA ASP A 20 -13.60 -1.61 -11.52
C ASP A 20 -13.81 -2.55 -12.73
N ALA A 21 -13.16 -2.26 -13.86
CA ALA A 21 -13.21 -3.14 -15.02
C ALA A 21 -12.57 -4.52 -14.75
N ALA A 22 -11.41 -4.54 -14.08
CA ALA A 22 -10.66 -5.77 -13.81
C ALA A 22 -11.36 -6.68 -12.78
N THR A 23 -12.09 -6.10 -11.82
CA THR A 23 -12.81 -6.88 -10.79
C THR A 23 -14.27 -7.13 -11.13
N GLY A 24 -14.84 -6.42 -12.11
CA GLY A 24 -16.27 -6.42 -12.42
C GLY A 24 -17.13 -5.77 -11.32
N GLN A 25 -16.53 -4.99 -10.44
CA GLN A 25 -17.21 -4.30 -9.33
C GLN A 25 -17.28 -2.80 -9.63
N VAL A 26 -18.34 -2.15 -9.15
CA VAL A 26 -18.46 -0.70 -9.20
C VAL A 26 -17.93 -0.11 -7.89
N ASN A 27 -17.05 0.87 -7.99
CA ASN A 27 -16.39 1.49 -6.84
C ASN A 27 -15.65 0.46 -5.95
N ALA A 28 -14.95 -0.50 -6.54
CA ALA A 28 -14.21 -1.52 -5.81
C ALA A 28 -13.26 -0.92 -4.75
N LEU A 29 -12.67 0.24 -5.02
CA LEU A 29 -11.83 1.01 -4.09
C LEU A 29 -12.61 1.99 -3.19
N GLY A 30 -13.92 1.78 -3.03
CA GLY A 30 -14.79 2.64 -2.23
C GLY A 30 -15.23 3.90 -2.97
N MET A 31 -16.01 4.76 -2.28
CA MET A 31 -16.58 5.99 -2.84
C MET A 31 -15.88 7.27 -2.35
N ASP A 32 -14.83 7.15 -1.55
CA ASP A 32 -14.07 8.31 -1.09
C ASP A 32 -13.37 9.00 -2.27
N ALA A 33 -13.24 10.31 -2.20
CA ALA A 33 -12.49 11.09 -3.20
C ALA A 33 -10.99 10.76 -3.18
N ILE A 34 -10.47 10.31 -2.03
CA ILE A 34 -9.08 9.87 -1.86
C ILE A 34 -9.05 8.35 -2.01
N ARG A 35 -8.45 7.85 -3.07
CA ARG A 35 -8.32 6.43 -3.39
C ARG A 35 -6.88 6.11 -3.73
N VAL A 36 -6.51 4.85 -3.57
CA VAL A 36 -5.25 4.32 -4.09
C VAL A 36 -5.38 4.00 -5.58
N GLY A 37 -4.24 3.88 -6.27
CA GLY A 37 -4.22 3.48 -7.68
C GLY A 37 -2.81 3.07 -8.10
N LEU A 38 -2.70 2.29 -9.16
CA LEU A 38 -1.43 1.86 -9.74
C LEU A 38 -1.32 2.36 -11.17
N LEU A 39 -0.25 3.10 -11.43
CA LEU A 39 0.19 3.52 -12.75
C LEU A 39 1.41 2.69 -13.14
N TYR A 40 1.50 2.32 -14.41
CA TYR A 40 2.63 1.55 -14.91
C TYR A 40 3.01 1.96 -16.33
N LYS A 41 4.17 1.51 -16.79
CA LYS A 41 4.63 1.69 -18.17
C LYS A 41 4.44 0.38 -18.95
N PRO A 42 3.48 0.30 -19.88
CA PRO A 42 3.21 -0.94 -20.64
C PRO A 42 4.40 -1.44 -21.45
N ALA A 43 5.34 -0.56 -21.80
CA ALA A 43 6.57 -0.95 -22.48
C ALA A 43 7.50 -1.80 -21.61
N ASN A 44 7.39 -1.71 -20.28
CA ASN A 44 8.31 -2.35 -19.34
C ASN A 44 7.69 -3.52 -18.59
N ILE A 45 6.40 -3.42 -18.24
CA ILE A 45 5.70 -4.40 -17.41
C ILE A 45 4.29 -4.63 -17.91
N THR A 46 3.78 -5.83 -17.69
CA THR A 46 2.39 -6.21 -18.00
C THR A 46 1.68 -6.66 -16.70
N PRO A 47 0.46 -6.19 -16.40
CA PRO A 47 -0.37 -6.76 -15.35
C PRO A 47 -0.65 -8.23 -15.63
N VAL A 48 -0.44 -9.10 -14.64
CA VAL A 48 -0.71 -10.54 -14.71
C VAL A 48 -1.51 -10.99 -13.49
N GLY A 49 -2.12 -12.17 -13.57
CA GLY A 49 -2.98 -12.66 -12.50
C GLY A 49 -4.26 -11.84 -12.36
N ARG A 50 -4.82 -11.83 -11.14
CA ARG A 50 -6.04 -11.10 -10.81
C ARG A 50 -5.70 -9.75 -10.17
N THR A 51 -6.43 -8.72 -10.56
CA THR A 51 -6.52 -7.50 -9.74
C THR A 51 -7.33 -7.82 -8.49
N ALA A 52 -6.79 -7.54 -7.32
CA ALA A 52 -7.42 -7.87 -6.05
C ALA A 52 -7.57 -6.65 -5.15
N VAL A 53 -8.68 -6.58 -4.41
CA VAL A 53 -9.01 -5.47 -3.52
C VAL A 53 -9.30 -6.00 -2.12
N LEU A 54 -8.65 -5.44 -1.12
CA LEU A 54 -8.98 -5.67 0.28
C LEU A 54 -9.93 -4.57 0.75
N ASN A 55 -11.23 -4.83 0.61
CA ASN A 55 -12.32 -3.91 0.95
C ASN A 55 -13.29 -4.58 1.96
N THR A 56 -12.76 -5.39 2.87
CA THR A 56 -13.60 -6.00 3.91
C THR A 56 -13.92 -4.99 5.01
N PRO A 57 -15.11 -5.07 5.66
CA PRO A 57 -15.42 -4.22 6.80
C PRO A 57 -14.33 -4.23 7.88
N ALA A 58 -13.77 -5.39 8.19
CA ALA A 58 -12.70 -5.52 9.17
C ALA A 58 -11.46 -4.67 8.81
N PHE A 59 -11.06 -4.65 7.54
CA PHE A 59 -9.92 -3.87 7.08
C PHE A 59 -10.22 -2.37 7.06
N VAL A 60 -11.33 -1.98 6.42
CA VAL A 60 -11.63 -0.56 6.25
C VAL A 60 -11.99 0.13 7.57
N THR A 61 -12.59 -0.58 8.55
CA THR A 61 -12.85 -0.02 9.87
C THR A 61 -11.66 -0.14 10.82
N GLY A 62 -10.80 -1.16 10.65
CA GLY A 62 -9.74 -1.46 11.60
C GLY A 62 -10.24 -1.71 13.03
N GLY A 63 -11.52 -2.09 13.17
CA GLY A 63 -12.18 -2.32 14.46
C GLY A 63 -12.84 -1.08 15.07
N ASP A 64 -12.88 0.06 14.38
CA ASP A 64 -13.46 1.32 14.90
C ASP A 64 -15.00 1.44 14.71
N GLY A 65 -15.60 0.55 13.95
CA GLY A 65 -17.03 0.61 13.61
C GLY A 65 -17.36 1.51 12.42
N GLU A 66 -16.51 2.46 12.06
CA GLU A 66 -16.64 3.33 10.88
C GLU A 66 -15.47 3.09 9.90
N ALA A 67 -15.70 3.34 8.62
CA ALA A 67 -14.65 3.27 7.61
C ALA A 67 -13.55 4.30 7.89
N ARG A 68 -12.33 3.84 8.11
CA ARG A 68 -11.16 4.65 8.47
C ARG A 68 -10.02 4.51 7.45
N ASN A 69 -9.73 3.27 7.03
CA ASN A 69 -8.70 3.00 6.04
C ASN A 69 -9.31 3.00 4.64
N ARG A 70 -8.51 3.33 3.63
CA ARG A 70 -8.89 3.14 2.23
C ARG A 70 -8.74 1.67 1.85
N PRO A 71 -9.62 1.10 1.00
CA PRO A 71 -9.39 -0.23 0.46
C PRO A 71 -8.00 -0.35 -0.15
N ALA A 72 -7.31 -1.46 0.10
CA ALA A 72 -6.02 -1.73 -0.49
C ALA A 72 -6.19 -2.39 -1.86
N LEU A 73 -5.27 -2.11 -2.77
CA LEU A 73 -5.22 -2.68 -4.11
C LEU A 73 -3.96 -3.52 -4.26
N ALA A 74 -4.08 -4.74 -4.78
CA ALA A 74 -2.95 -5.56 -5.19
C ALA A 74 -3.05 -5.96 -6.66
N GLN A 75 -1.92 -5.88 -7.36
CA GLN A 75 -1.76 -6.30 -8.74
C GLN A 75 -0.38 -6.93 -8.91
N ALA A 76 -0.34 -8.09 -9.54
CA ALA A 76 0.93 -8.68 -9.99
C ALA A 76 1.32 -8.13 -11.35
N PHE A 77 2.62 -7.98 -11.56
CA PHE A 77 3.20 -7.56 -12.84
C PHE A 77 4.30 -8.53 -13.25
N GLU A 78 4.49 -8.64 -14.56
CA GLU A 78 5.61 -9.33 -15.17
C GLU A 78 6.50 -8.31 -15.88
N GLU A 79 7.80 -8.31 -15.56
CA GLU A 79 8.79 -7.45 -16.21
C GLU A 79 9.21 -8.04 -17.53
N HIS A 80 9.19 -7.25 -18.60
CA HIS A 80 9.48 -7.72 -19.97
C HIS A 80 10.95 -8.08 -20.18
N ALA A 81 11.86 -7.42 -19.47
CA ALA A 81 13.29 -7.63 -19.67
C ALA A 81 13.78 -8.97 -19.12
N THR A 82 13.21 -9.42 -18.01
CA THR A 82 13.64 -10.62 -17.30
C THR A 82 12.60 -11.74 -17.31
N GLY A 83 11.31 -11.40 -17.49
CA GLY A 83 10.18 -12.30 -17.29
C GLY A 83 9.85 -12.55 -15.81
N GLU A 84 10.55 -11.88 -14.91
CA GLU A 84 10.28 -11.97 -13.47
C GLU A 84 8.95 -11.32 -13.11
N ARG A 85 8.30 -11.88 -12.09
CA ARG A 85 7.02 -11.39 -11.59
C ARG A 85 7.19 -10.81 -10.19
N PHE A 86 6.27 -9.94 -9.82
CA PHE A 86 6.17 -9.38 -8.48
C PHE A 86 4.77 -8.84 -8.24
N VAL A 87 4.34 -8.85 -7.00
CA VAL A 87 3.05 -8.29 -6.57
C VAL A 87 3.26 -6.91 -5.97
N VAL A 88 2.49 -5.92 -6.38
CA VAL A 88 2.47 -4.59 -5.76
C VAL A 88 1.16 -4.42 -5.02
N SER A 89 1.22 -4.13 -3.71
CA SER A 89 0.07 -3.71 -2.91
C SER A 89 0.20 -2.24 -2.55
N VAL A 90 -0.74 -1.42 -3.01
CA VAL A 90 -0.78 0.00 -2.68
C VAL A 90 -1.84 0.27 -1.62
N ASN A 91 -1.46 1.05 -0.58
CA ASN A 91 -2.22 1.21 0.65
C ASN A 91 -2.31 2.68 1.08
N HIS A 92 -3.42 3.03 1.75
CA HIS A 92 -3.55 4.31 2.42
C HIS A 92 -4.31 4.09 3.74
N LEU A 93 -3.58 3.97 4.82
CA LEU A 93 -4.15 3.74 6.15
C LEU A 93 -4.62 5.06 6.78
N LYS A 94 -5.38 4.96 7.86
CA LYS A 94 -5.97 6.09 8.57
C LYS A 94 -4.93 7.08 9.07
N SER A 95 -5.10 8.34 8.71
CA SER A 95 -4.23 9.44 9.16
C SER A 95 -4.33 9.68 10.67
N LYS A 96 -3.30 10.31 11.22
CA LYS A 96 -3.25 10.70 12.65
C LYS A 96 -4.04 11.99 12.94
N GLY A 97 -4.48 12.72 11.92
CA GLY A 97 -5.04 14.07 12.05
C GLY A 97 -6.40 14.15 12.76
N SER A 98 -7.13 13.05 12.90
CA SER A 98 -8.39 13.01 13.63
C SER A 98 -8.53 11.74 14.45
N ALA A 99 -9.20 11.83 15.60
CA ALA A 99 -9.42 10.71 16.50
C ALA A 99 -10.30 9.62 15.88
N CYS A 100 -10.15 8.41 16.39
CA CYS A 100 -11.04 7.26 16.23
C CYS A 100 -11.89 7.08 17.49
N SER A 101 -12.82 6.12 17.46
CA SER A 101 -13.64 5.78 18.63
C SER A 101 -12.80 5.23 19.78
N ALA A 102 -11.75 4.46 19.45
CA ALA A 102 -10.75 4.08 20.45
C ALA A 102 -9.86 5.29 20.78
N PRO A 103 -9.61 5.55 22.08
CA PRO A 103 -8.73 6.65 22.50
C PRO A 103 -7.29 6.44 22.00
N ASP A 104 -6.55 7.55 21.95
CA ASP A 104 -5.10 7.50 21.78
C ASP A 104 -4.48 6.66 22.91
N THR A 105 -3.55 5.77 22.56
CA THR A 105 -2.86 4.89 23.52
C THR A 105 -1.94 5.65 24.48
N GLY A 106 -1.62 6.92 24.18
CA GLY A 106 -0.76 7.77 25.00
C GLY A 106 0.74 7.41 24.93
N ASP A 107 1.13 6.55 24.00
CA ASP A 107 2.48 6.05 23.79
C ASP A 107 3.25 6.80 22.69
N GLY A 108 2.70 7.92 22.21
CA GLY A 108 3.30 8.76 21.18
C GLY A 108 3.01 8.32 19.73
N GLN A 109 2.28 7.24 19.51
CA GLN A 109 1.90 6.79 18.16
C GLN A 109 0.76 7.64 17.54
N GLY A 110 0.11 8.46 18.34
CA GLY A 110 -0.97 9.37 17.94
C GLY A 110 -2.29 8.66 17.64
N ASN A 111 -3.26 9.45 17.20
CA ASN A 111 -4.62 8.97 16.95
C ASN A 111 -4.66 7.73 16.08
N CYS A 112 -5.57 6.81 16.40
CA CYS A 112 -5.92 5.64 15.58
C CYS A 112 -4.79 4.60 15.38
N ALA A 113 -3.80 4.52 16.27
CA ALA A 113 -2.72 3.54 16.15
C ALA A 113 -3.26 2.11 16.10
N VAL A 114 -4.23 1.75 16.94
CA VAL A 114 -4.87 0.42 16.95
C VAL A 114 -5.55 0.12 15.60
N VAL A 115 -6.24 1.10 15.01
CA VAL A 115 -6.93 0.95 13.72
C VAL A 115 -5.93 0.62 12.61
N ARG A 116 -4.79 1.34 12.58
CA ARG A 116 -3.72 1.08 11.61
C ARG A 116 -3.04 -0.27 11.85
N THR A 117 -2.82 -0.63 13.11
CA THR A 117 -2.20 -1.92 13.48
C THR A 117 -3.07 -3.10 13.05
N ASN A 118 -4.38 -3.02 13.30
CA ASN A 118 -5.33 -4.04 12.85
C ASN A 118 -5.34 -4.16 11.32
N ALA A 119 -5.33 -3.02 10.61
CA ALA A 119 -5.27 -3.01 9.15
C ALA A 119 -3.95 -3.61 8.63
N ALA A 120 -2.81 -3.29 9.23
CA ALA A 120 -1.51 -3.85 8.84
C ALA A 120 -1.46 -5.39 9.01
N ASN A 121 -1.99 -5.91 10.12
CA ASN A 121 -2.10 -7.35 10.34
C ASN A 121 -3.02 -8.03 9.29
N LEU A 122 -4.18 -7.45 8.99
CA LEU A 122 -5.10 -7.97 7.99
C LEU A 122 -4.52 -7.90 6.58
N LEU A 123 -3.80 -6.83 6.26
CA LEU A 123 -3.08 -6.68 5.00
C LEU A 123 -2.06 -7.81 4.82
N ALA A 124 -1.23 -8.06 5.82
CA ALA A 124 -0.22 -9.11 5.77
C ALA A 124 -0.85 -10.50 5.60
N GLN A 125 -1.93 -10.80 6.32
CA GLN A 125 -2.68 -12.06 6.18
C GLN A 125 -3.30 -12.20 4.78
N TRP A 126 -3.87 -11.13 4.25
CA TRP A 126 -4.46 -11.14 2.92
C TRP A 126 -3.42 -11.36 1.82
N LEU A 127 -2.28 -10.68 1.89
CA LEU A 127 -1.20 -10.86 0.92
C LEU A 127 -0.60 -12.29 0.99
N ALA A 128 -0.50 -12.85 2.19
CA ALA A 128 -0.07 -14.25 2.37
C ALA A 128 -1.04 -15.28 1.77
N SER A 129 -2.29 -14.90 1.48
CA SER A 129 -3.29 -15.77 0.83
C SER A 129 -3.21 -15.77 -0.69
N ASP A 130 -2.21 -15.14 -1.29
CA ASP A 130 -2.05 -14.97 -2.73
C ASP A 130 -3.30 -14.39 -3.42
N PRO A 131 -3.70 -13.16 -3.11
CA PRO A 131 -4.91 -12.58 -3.68
C PRO A 131 -4.86 -12.41 -5.19
N THR A 132 -3.67 -12.30 -5.78
CA THR A 132 -3.48 -12.18 -7.23
C THR A 132 -3.54 -13.52 -7.98
N GLY A 133 -3.38 -14.63 -7.26
CA GLY A 133 -3.42 -15.99 -7.81
C GLY A 133 -2.23 -16.32 -8.70
N THR A 134 -1.10 -15.66 -8.50
CA THR A 134 0.13 -15.91 -9.28
C THR A 134 1.07 -16.89 -8.61
N GLY A 135 0.91 -17.13 -7.32
CA GLY A 135 1.83 -17.94 -6.50
C GLY A 135 3.20 -17.28 -6.33
N ASP A 136 3.33 -16.01 -6.71
CA ASP A 136 4.60 -15.30 -6.64
C ASP A 136 4.87 -14.80 -5.20
N PRO A 137 6.03 -15.13 -4.62
CA PRO A 137 6.35 -14.74 -3.26
C PRO A 137 6.86 -13.29 -3.16
N ASP A 138 7.24 -12.65 -4.27
CA ASP A 138 7.83 -11.32 -4.29
C ASP A 138 6.73 -10.26 -4.16
N VAL A 139 6.46 -9.81 -2.94
CA VAL A 139 5.43 -8.83 -2.63
C VAL A 139 6.04 -7.51 -2.20
N LEU A 140 5.65 -6.43 -2.87
CA LEU A 140 6.00 -5.05 -2.54
C LEU A 140 4.78 -4.31 -1.97
N ILE A 141 4.85 -3.90 -0.71
CA ILE A 141 3.86 -3.04 -0.06
C ILE A 141 4.31 -1.58 -0.17
N ILE A 142 3.50 -0.74 -0.78
CA ILE A 142 3.76 0.69 -0.96
C ILE A 142 2.55 1.53 -0.54
N GLY A 143 2.74 2.84 -0.51
CA GLY A 143 1.68 3.81 -0.20
C GLY A 143 1.88 4.53 1.12
N ASP A 144 0.87 5.24 1.59
CA ASP A 144 0.90 5.97 2.84
C ASP A 144 0.32 5.14 3.98
N LEU A 145 1.19 4.58 4.81
CA LEU A 145 0.79 3.80 5.99
C LEU A 145 0.47 4.67 7.20
N ASN A 146 0.65 5.99 7.11
CA ASN A 146 0.41 6.97 8.18
C ASN A 146 1.06 6.56 9.52
N SER A 147 2.22 5.90 9.46
CA SER A 147 2.93 5.36 10.63
C SER A 147 4.43 5.51 10.46
N TYR A 148 5.10 5.83 11.56
CA TYR A 148 6.56 5.93 11.60
C TYR A 148 7.20 4.55 11.81
N ALA A 149 8.50 4.46 11.52
CA ALA A 149 9.25 3.21 11.42
C ALA A 149 9.15 2.27 12.65
N LEU A 150 8.99 2.81 13.84
CA LEU A 150 8.92 2.03 15.08
C LEU A 150 7.50 1.90 15.65
N GLU A 151 6.48 2.39 14.94
CA GLU A 151 5.09 2.26 15.38
C GLU A 151 4.53 0.87 15.10
N ASP A 152 3.54 0.47 15.89
CA ASP A 152 2.97 -0.87 15.87
C ASP A 152 2.49 -1.36 14.49
N PRO A 153 1.88 -0.53 13.61
CA PRO A 153 1.51 -0.98 12.27
C PRO A 153 2.73 -1.43 11.45
N ILE A 154 3.84 -0.73 11.60
CA ILE A 154 5.09 -0.99 10.89
C ILE A 154 5.80 -2.21 11.48
N VAL A 155 5.82 -2.30 12.80
CA VAL A 155 6.33 -3.49 13.52
C VAL A 155 5.52 -4.74 13.16
N ALA A 156 4.20 -4.62 12.96
CA ALA A 156 3.35 -5.73 12.53
C ALA A 156 3.75 -6.28 11.15
N LEU A 157 4.04 -5.42 10.17
CA LEU A 157 4.55 -5.84 8.86
C LEU A 157 5.92 -6.52 8.98
N GLY A 158 6.83 -5.97 9.81
CA GLY A 158 8.12 -6.62 10.07
C GLY A 158 7.98 -8.01 10.69
N ARG A 159 7.06 -8.19 11.64
CA ARG A 159 6.74 -9.50 12.25
C ARG A 159 6.12 -10.49 11.27
N ALA A 160 5.43 -9.98 10.25
CA ALA A 160 4.89 -10.80 9.17
C ALA A 160 5.95 -11.20 8.13
N GLY A 161 7.20 -10.77 8.30
CA GLY A 161 8.33 -11.15 7.46
C GLY A 161 8.71 -10.12 6.39
N TYR A 162 8.02 -8.99 6.29
CA TYR A 162 8.39 -7.96 5.32
C TYR A 162 9.61 -7.14 5.79
N VAL A 163 10.45 -6.74 4.83
CA VAL A 163 11.65 -5.93 5.07
C VAL A 163 11.40 -4.49 4.65
N ASN A 164 11.75 -3.55 5.52
CA ASN A 164 11.71 -2.13 5.22
C ASN A 164 12.89 -1.75 4.32
N PHE A 165 12.64 -1.43 3.06
CA PHE A 165 13.70 -1.10 2.10
C PHE A 165 14.43 0.20 2.42
N ILE A 166 13.77 1.19 3.00
CA ILE A 166 14.44 2.43 3.40
C ILE A 166 15.48 2.14 4.49
N GLU A 167 15.18 1.24 5.42
CA GLU A 167 16.16 0.81 6.43
C GLU A 167 17.23 -0.12 5.84
N ALA A 168 16.84 -1.10 5.05
CA ALA A 168 17.75 -2.08 4.46
C ALA A 168 18.80 -1.43 3.55
N PHE A 169 18.42 -0.38 2.80
CA PHE A 169 19.30 0.32 1.86
C PHE A 169 19.84 1.66 2.39
N ARG A 170 19.83 1.88 3.71
CA ARG A 170 20.26 3.09 4.39
C ARG A 170 21.77 3.36 4.33
N PHE A 171 22.45 2.91 3.30
CA PHE A 171 23.92 2.87 3.22
C PHE A 171 24.63 4.23 3.19
N MET A 172 23.94 5.37 2.98
CA MET A 172 24.59 6.66 2.74
C MET A 172 23.85 7.86 3.35
N GLY A 173 23.52 7.83 4.64
CA GLY A 173 23.16 9.07 5.34
C GLY A 173 21.68 9.39 5.49
N GLY A 174 20.86 8.42 5.88
CA GLY A 174 19.52 8.68 6.39
C GLY A 174 18.44 8.80 5.30
N GLY A 175 17.82 7.67 4.93
CA GLY A 175 16.62 7.71 4.10
C GLY A 175 15.44 8.35 4.85
N TYR A 176 14.68 9.20 4.19
CA TYR A 176 13.38 9.68 4.66
C TYR A 176 12.38 9.67 3.49
N SER A 177 11.10 9.58 3.80
CA SER A 177 10.06 9.65 2.79
C SER A 177 9.16 10.88 2.93
N TYR A 178 9.25 11.57 4.07
CA TYR A 178 8.42 12.73 4.36
C TYR A 178 9.11 13.68 5.33
N ILE A 179 8.82 14.97 5.26
CA ILE A 179 9.25 15.96 6.24
C ILE A 179 8.01 16.50 6.94
N PHE A 180 7.95 16.36 8.25
CA PHE A 180 6.88 16.89 9.08
C PHE A 180 7.47 17.75 10.18
N ASP A 181 6.99 18.99 10.30
CA ASP A 181 7.43 19.98 11.29
C ASP A 181 8.95 20.11 11.37
N GLY A 182 9.62 20.13 10.20
CA GLY A 182 11.07 20.22 10.07
C GLY A 182 11.85 18.95 10.42
N GLN A 183 11.17 17.86 10.73
CA GLN A 183 11.79 16.56 11.05
C GLN A 183 11.70 15.61 9.85
N TRP A 184 12.78 14.91 9.57
CA TRP A 184 12.82 13.86 8.57
C TRP A 184 12.23 12.58 9.12
N VAL A 185 11.14 12.14 8.53
CA VAL A 185 10.40 10.95 8.97
C VAL A 185 10.22 9.95 7.83
N ILE A 186 10.05 8.69 8.18
CA ILE A 186 9.69 7.64 7.26
C ILE A 186 8.21 7.36 7.49
N LEU A 187 7.34 7.90 6.63
CA LEU A 187 5.88 7.76 6.69
C LEU A 187 5.36 6.79 5.65
N THR A 188 5.98 6.79 4.48
CA THR A 188 5.67 5.93 3.34
C THR A 188 6.88 5.05 3.08
N MET A 189 6.69 3.74 3.06
CA MET A 189 7.80 2.79 2.96
C MET A 189 7.52 1.74 1.89
N PRO A 190 8.49 1.40 1.04
CA PRO A 190 8.47 0.16 0.30
C PRO A 190 8.86 -0.99 1.25
N TRP A 191 7.96 -1.95 1.40
CA TRP A 191 8.18 -3.19 2.11
C TRP A 191 8.16 -4.33 1.12
N ALA A 192 9.07 -5.26 1.23
CA ALA A 192 9.08 -6.44 0.38
C ALA A 192 9.32 -7.71 1.19
N THR A 193 8.93 -8.84 0.62
CA THR A 193 9.34 -10.16 1.09
C THR A 193 10.85 -10.30 0.90
N PRO A 194 11.59 -10.83 1.89
CA PRO A 194 13.00 -11.16 1.71
C PRO A 194 13.12 -12.34 0.73
N ARG A 195 14.12 -12.27 -0.15
CA ARG A 195 14.56 -13.41 -0.96
C ARG A 195 15.52 -14.29 -0.19
#